data_aa4d33d281f7a243fb11b70905341f97
#
_entry.id   aa4d33d281f7a243fb11b70905341f97
#
_cell.length_a   1.000
_cell.length_b   1.000
_cell.length_c   1.000
_cell.angle_alpha   90.00
_cell.angle_beta   90.00
_cell.angle_gamma   90.00
#
_symmetry.space_group_name_H-M   'P 1'
#
loop_
_entity.id
_entity.type
_entity.pdbx_description
1 polymer ?
#
loop_
_entity_poly.entity_id
_entity_poly.type
_entity_poly.pdbx_seq_one_letter_code
_entity_poly.pdbx_strand_id
1 'polypeptide(L)'
;MSTVRVDVGGAMRITVIGKGNVGGGLARRWQTAGHDVTALGREGGDAAGADVVLVALPSAVIAEGLARVSGLRGQVTIDATNIFGPYPAGFESLAQQVKSIIGGPTAKAFNTNFAALYDQVDAEVVRPGTLFASDPEARDITEQLIRDAGFDPIYLGDLGQARLLESLIGLTIGVAKGGLGPFFYRFNRPGELSAR
;
A
#
# COMPACT_ATOMS: atom_id res chain seq x y z
N MET A 1 20.34 15.42 11.31
CA MET A 1 19.30 14.58 10.72
C MET A 1 17.97 15.25 11.08
N SER A 2 17.32 15.87 10.10
CA SER A 2 16.05 16.55 10.32
C SER A 2 14.95 15.49 10.20
N THR A 3 14.35 15.12 11.31
CA THR A 3 13.14 14.28 11.34
C THR A 3 12.01 15.11 10.77
N VAL A 4 11.59 14.79 9.55
CA VAL A 4 10.35 15.36 8.98
C VAL A 4 9.19 14.82 9.84
N ARG A 5 8.65 15.65 10.73
CA ARG A 5 7.38 15.37 11.40
C ARG A 5 6.29 15.65 10.38
N VAL A 6 5.73 14.60 9.79
CA VAL A 6 4.47 14.71 9.06
C VAL A 6 3.38 14.83 10.12
N ASP A 7 2.54 15.84 9.98
CA ASP A 7 1.42 16.09 10.90
C ASP A 7 0.38 14.97 10.67
N VAL A 8 0.29 14.03 11.61
CA VAL A 8 -0.62 12.89 11.53
C VAL A 8 -2.05 13.44 11.75
N GLY A 9 -2.83 13.50 10.67
CA GLY A 9 -4.20 14.04 10.66
C GLY A 9 -4.46 15.16 9.64
N GLY A 10 -3.40 15.67 8.95
CA GLY A 10 -3.52 16.69 7.90
C GLY A 10 -3.51 16.10 6.49
N ALA A 11 -3.84 16.95 5.49
CA ALA A 11 -3.68 16.63 4.08
C ALA A 11 -2.21 16.41 3.75
N MET A 12 -1.90 15.31 3.05
CA MET A 12 -0.54 14.94 2.62
C MET A 12 -0.40 15.08 1.11
N ARG A 13 0.81 15.34 0.65
CA ARG A 13 1.18 15.24 -0.77
C ARG A 13 1.63 13.82 -1.05
N ILE A 14 0.89 13.11 -1.87
CA ILE A 14 1.11 11.69 -2.15
C ILE A 14 1.48 11.54 -3.63
N THR A 15 2.62 10.93 -3.91
CA THR A 15 2.96 10.50 -5.26
C THR A 15 2.69 9.01 -5.41
N VAL A 16 1.78 8.66 -6.33
CA VAL A 16 1.43 7.28 -6.67
C VAL A 16 2.20 6.87 -7.92
N ILE A 17 3.09 5.89 -7.80
CA ILE A 17 3.87 5.35 -8.92
C ILE A 17 3.16 4.09 -9.43
N GLY A 18 2.49 4.23 -10.58
CA GLY A 18 1.65 3.21 -11.21
C GLY A 18 0.16 3.55 -11.18
N LYS A 19 -0.41 3.89 -12.35
CA LYS A 19 -1.83 4.29 -12.54
C LYS A 19 -2.77 3.10 -12.81
N GLY A 20 -2.36 1.88 -12.46
CA GLY A 20 -3.17 0.67 -12.63
C GLY A 20 -4.35 0.60 -11.64
N ASN A 21 -5.01 -0.56 -11.58
CA ASN A 21 -6.19 -0.74 -10.72
C ASN A 21 -5.92 -0.42 -9.24
N VAL A 22 -4.79 -0.86 -8.69
CA VAL A 22 -4.43 -0.59 -7.30
C VAL A 22 -4.07 0.88 -7.11
N GLY A 23 -3.04 1.37 -7.81
CA GLY A 23 -2.56 2.74 -7.62
C GLY A 23 -3.59 3.80 -8.01
N GLY A 24 -4.27 3.64 -9.14
CA GLY A 24 -5.34 4.56 -9.57
C GLY A 24 -6.55 4.52 -8.64
N GLY A 25 -6.91 3.36 -8.11
CA GLY A 25 -7.99 3.22 -7.14
C GLY A 25 -7.68 3.93 -5.82
N LEU A 26 -6.50 3.68 -5.25
CA LEU A 26 -6.07 4.35 -4.02
C LEU A 26 -5.90 5.86 -4.20
N ALA A 27 -5.37 6.31 -5.36
CA ALA A 27 -5.26 7.73 -5.67
C ALA A 27 -6.62 8.45 -5.59
N ARG A 28 -7.66 7.88 -6.20
CA ARG A 28 -9.03 8.46 -6.12
C ARG A 28 -9.55 8.51 -4.68
N ARG A 29 -9.35 7.45 -3.91
CA ARG A 29 -9.82 7.40 -2.52
C ARG A 29 -9.14 8.46 -1.66
N TRP A 30 -7.82 8.61 -1.77
CA TRP A 30 -7.07 9.62 -1.03
C TRP A 30 -7.38 11.05 -1.50
N GLN A 31 -7.63 11.27 -2.79
CA GLN A 31 -8.15 12.56 -3.28
C GLN A 31 -9.52 12.89 -2.67
N THR A 32 -10.41 11.90 -2.58
CA THR A 32 -11.72 12.07 -1.92
C THR A 32 -11.57 12.35 -0.42
N ALA A 33 -10.56 11.78 0.23
CA ALA A 33 -10.22 12.05 1.63
C ALA A 33 -9.52 13.40 1.86
N GLY A 34 -9.22 14.16 0.78
CA GLY A 34 -8.66 15.52 0.88
C GLY A 34 -7.14 15.60 0.77
N HIS A 35 -6.45 14.52 0.36
CA HIS A 35 -5.02 14.57 0.08
C HIS A 35 -4.72 15.13 -1.31
N ASP A 36 -3.54 15.76 -1.45
CA ASP A 36 -2.99 16.19 -2.74
C ASP A 36 -2.26 15.00 -3.41
N VAL A 37 -2.87 14.41 -4.43
CA VAL A 37 -2.38 13.16 -5.01
C VAL A 37 -1.98 13.35 -6.46
N THR A 38 -0.71 13.11 -6.75
CA THR A 38 -0.15 13.01 -8.11
C THR A 38 0.08 11.55 -8.47
N ALA A 39 -0.53 11.07 -9.57
CA ALA A 39 -0.33 9.71 -10.05
C ALA A 39 0.56 9.70 -11.30
N LEU A 40 1.65 8.93 -11.24
CA LEU A 40 2.64 8.78 -12.31
C LEU A 40 2.39 7.49 -13.11
N GLY A 41 2.48 7.59 -14.42
CA GLY A 41 2.38 6.47 -15.35
C GLY A 41 3.73 5.88 -15.73
N ARG A 42 3.77 5.22 -16.90
CA ARG A 42 4.98 4.58 -17.43
C ARG A 42 6.06 5.57 -17.85
N GLU A 43 5.69 6.80 -18.12
CA GLU A 43 6.58 7.91 -18.47
C GLU A 43 7.43 8.38 -17.28
N GLY A 44 7.06 7.99 -16.07
CA GLY A 44 7.69 8.49 -14.84
C GLY A 44 7.21 9.88 -14.46
N GLY A 45 8.05 10.66 -13.77
CA GLY A 45 7.75 12.01 -13.33
C GLY A 45 8.60 12.45 -12.14
N ASP A 46 8.13 13.44 -11.38
CA ASP A 46 8.84 13.97 -10.21
C ASP A 46 8.08 13.71 -8.90
N ALA A 47 8.77 13.19 -7.92
CA ALA A 47 8.26 12.93 -6.56
C ALA A 47 8.92 13.83 -5.50
N ALA A 48 9.69 14.85 -5.90
CA ALA A 48 10.47 15.67 -4.96
C ALA A 48 9.63 16.36 -3.88
N GLY A 49 8.38 16.68 -4.20
CA GLY A 49 7.44 17.33 -3.28
C GLY A 49 6.59 16.38 -2.44
N ALA A 50 6.71 15.07 -2.64
CA ALA A 50 5.87 14.10 -1.94
C ALA A 50 6.28 13.94 -0.46
N ASP A 51 5.28 13.88 0.41
CA ASP A 51 5.43 13.47 1.80
C ASP A 51 5.43 11.93 1.87
N VAL A 52 4.60 11.30 1.01
CA VAL A 52 4.46 9.85 0.90
C VAL A 52 4.53 9.39 -0.55
N VAL A 53 5.16 8.25 -0.79
CA VAL A 53 5.20 7.58 -2.10
C VAL A 53 4.46 6.25 -2.01
N LEU A 54 3.49 6.02 -2.88
CA LEU A 54 2.91 4.68 -3.11
C LEU A 54 3.57 4.04 -4.32
N VAL A 55 4.06 2.81 -4.18
CA VAL A 55 4.55 1.98 -5.28
C VAL A 55 3.53 0.89 -5.60
N ALA A 56 2.92 0.99 -6.79
CA ALA A 56 1.87 0.07 -7.28
C ALA A 56 2.21 -0.41 -8.70
N LEU A 57 3.40 -0.99 -8.85
CA LEU A 57 3.96 -1.50 -10.09
C LEU A 57 3.90 -3.04 -10.16
N PRO A 58 3.88 -3.64 -11.36
CA PRO A 58 4.18 -5.06 -11.50
C PRO A 58 5.59 -5.37 -10.99
N SER A 59 5.77 -6.50 -10.29
CA SER A 59 7.07 -6.86 -9.66
C SER A 59 8.25 -6.86 -10.61
N ALA A 60 8.05 -7.30 -11.85
CA ALA A 60 9.10 -7.39 -12.85
C ALA A 60 9.70 -6.04 -13.29
N VAL A 61 9.01 -4.92 -13.03
CA VAL A 61 9.42 -3.58 -13.51
C VAL A 61 9.63 -2.57 -12.38
N ILE A 62 9.71 -3.01 -11.12
CA ILE A 62 9.88 -2.10 -9.97
C ILE A 62 11.13 -1.23 -10.13
N ALA A 63 12.30 -1.84 -10.33
CA ALA A 63 13.56 -1.09 -10.43
C ALA A 63 13.56 -0.13 -11.63
N GLU A 64 13.11 -0.59 -12.81
CA GLU A 64 13.02 0.23 -14.01
C GLU A 64 12.00 1.37 -13.85
N GLY A 65 10.84 1.08 -13.28
CA GLY A 65 9.79 2.08 -13.06
C GLY A 65 10.21 3.16 -12.08
N LEU A 66 10.87 2.78 -10.98
CA LEU A 66 11.38 3.74 -10.00
C LEU A 66 12.55 4.57 -10.56
N ALA A 67 13.40 4.02 -11.42
CA ALA A 67 14.48 4.76 -12.07
C ALA A 67 13.99 5.90 -13.01
N ARG A 68 12.72 5.86 -13.42
CA ARG A 68 12.08 6.93 -14.23
C ARG A 68 11.46 8.06 -13.39
N VAL A 69 11.53 7.95 -12.07
CA VAL A 69 10.95 8.93 -11.16
C VAL A 69 12.07 9.72 -10.50
N SER A 70 12.11 11.02 -10.76
CA SER A 70 13.03 11.93 -10.08
C SER A 70 12.54 12.28 -8.69
N GLY A 71 13.44 12.80 -7.85
CA GLY A 71 13.07 13.31 -6.53
C GLY A 71 12.76 12.26 -5.46
N LEU A 72 13.01 10.97 -5.72
CA LEU A 72 12.99 9.93 -4.69
C LEU A 72 14.21 10.11 -3.77
N ARG A 73 13.97 10.43 -2.50
CA ARG A 73 15.02 10.79 -1.55
C ARG A 73 14.69 10.43 -0.10
N GLY A 74 14.09 9.28 0.12
CA GLY A 74 13.80 8.80 1.48
C GLY A 74 12.44 9.22 2.03
N GLN A 75 11.46 9.47 1.18
CA GLN A 75 10.07 9.68 1.60
C GLN A 75 9.52 8.42 2.28
N VAL A 76 8.52 8.60 3.17
CA VAL A 76 7.73 7.46 3.64
C VAL A 76 7.13 6.76 2.43
N THR A 77 7.33 5.44 2.35
CA THR A 77 6.94 4.66 1.18
C THR A 77 5.98 3.56 1.55
N ILE A 78 4.89 3.43 0.80
CA ILE A 78 3.98 2.29 0.89
C ILE A 78 4.18 1.44 -0.36
N ASP A 79 4.59 0.19 -0.17
CA ASP A 79 4.68 -0.81 -1.23
C ASP A 79 3.40 -1.63 -1.30
N ALA A 80 2.66 -1.52 -2.42
CA ALA A 80 1.46 -2.29 -2.70
C ALA A 80 1.67 -3.37 -3.78
N THR A 81 2.92 -3.70 -4.10
CA THR A 81 3.25 -4.67 -5.14
C THR A 81 2.97 -6.11 -4.71
N ASN A 82 2.81 -7.00 -5.68
CA ASN A 82 2.70 -8.45 -5.46
C ASN A 82 3.69 -9.22 -6.33
N ILE A 83 4.15 -10.36 -5.82
CA ILE A 83 5.05 -11.26 -6.53
C ILE A 83 4.25 -12.40 -7.19
N PHE A 84 4.49 -12.62 -8.49
CA PHE A 84 3.94 -13.75 -9.26
C PHE A 84 5.07 -14.59 -9.92
N GLY A 85 6.22 -14.66 -9.26
CA GLY A 85 7.40 -15.35 -9.75
C GLY A 85 8.49 -15.42 -8.68
N PRO A 86 9.75 -15.65 -9.07
CA PRO A 86 10.85 -15.60 -8.12
C PRO A 86 11.09 -14.19 -7.58
N TYR A 87 11.57 -14.11 -6.36
CA TYR A 87 12.02 -12.84 -5.79
C TYR A 87 13.28 -12.34 -6.51
N PRO A 88 13.45 -11.01 -6.61
CA PRO A 88 14.69 -10.44 -7.13
C PRO A 88 15.88 -10.89 -6.27
N ALA A 89 17.01 -11.17 -6.94
CA ALA A 89 18.21 -11.63 -6.25
C ALA A 89 18.65 -10.64 -5.15
N GLY A 90 18.95 -11.16 -3.97
CA GLY A 90 19.41 -10.36 -2.82
C GLY A 90 18.28 -9.73 -1.97
N PHE A 91 17.01 -9.98 -2.28
CA PHE A 91 15.88 -9.48 -1.51
C PHE A 91 14.97 -10.60 -1.01
N GLU A 92 14.55 -10.50 0.23
CA GLU A 92 13.60 -11.44 0.82
C GLU A 92 12.14 -11.05 0.54
N SER A 93 11.88 -9.77 0.20
CA SER A 93 10.57 -9.25 -0.17
C SER A 93 10.69 -8.12 -1.20
N LEU A 94 9.60 -7.83 -1.93
CA LEU A 94 9.53 -6.68 -2.82
C LEU A 94 9.61 -5.36 -2.03
N ALA A 95 9.06 -5.33 -0.82
CA ALA A 95 9.15 -4.15 0.04
C ALA A 95 10.61 -3.82 0.41
N GLN A 96 11.47 -4.82 0.62
CA GLN A 96 12.90 -4.59 0.82
C GLN A 96 13.58 -4.03 -0.43
N GLN A 97 13.23 -4.53 -1.62
CA GLN A 97 13.72 -3.97 -2.89
C GLN A 97 13.30 -2.51 -3.05
N VAL A 98 12.03 -2.19 -2.82
CA VAL A 98 11.52 -0.80 -2.91
C VAL A 98 12.25 0.09 -1.91
N LYS A 99 12.39 -0.36 -0.65
CA LYS A 99 13.14 0.37 0.38
C LYS A 99 14.59 0.64 -0.01
N SER A 100 15.26 -0.33 -0.62
CA SER A 100 16.66 -0.17 -1.03
C SER A 100 16.85 0.90 -2.12
N ILE A 101 15.83 1.14 -2.95
CA ILE A 101 15.86 2.11 -4.05
C ILE A 101 15.50 3.51 -3.54
N ILE A 102 14.44 3.64 -2.73
CA ILE A 102 13.93 4.94 -2.27
C ILE A 102 14.67 5.44 -1.03
N GLY A 103 15.09 4.52 -0.14
CA GLY A 103 15.92 4.82 1.02
C GLY A 103 15.17 5.38 2.23
N GLY A 104 13.83 5.39 2.22
CA GLY A 104 12.98 5.89 3.31
C GLY A 104 12.33 4.81 4.17
N PRO A 105 11.68 5.22 5.27
CA PRO A 105 10.82 4.34 6.03
C PRO A 105 9.75 3.73 5.14
N THR A 106 9.58 2.41 5.22
CA THR A 106 8.76 1.67 4.26
C THR A 106 7.71 0.82 4.97
N ALA A 107 6.53 0.76 4.38
CA ALA A 107 5.46 -0.17 4.75
C ALA A 107 5.06 -1.04 3.55
N LYS A 108 4.61 -2.26 3.83
CA LYS A 108 3.89 -3.14 2.91
C LYS A 108 2.42 -3.08 3.25
N ALA A 109 1.56 -2.64 2.33
CA ALA A 109 0.11 -2.54 2.56
C ALA A 109 -0.68 -2.65 1.24
N PHE A 110 -2.00 -2.88 1.32
CA PHE A 110 -2.95 -2.95 0.20
C PHE A 110 -2.71 -4.10 -0.80
N ASN A 111 -1.66 -4.84 -0.70
CA ASN A 111 -1.34 -5.94 -1.62
C ASN A 111 -2.30 -7.13 -1.52
N THR A 112 -3.05 -7.25 -0.43
CA THR A 112 -4.01 -8.33 -0.19
C THR A 112 -5.46 -7.95 -0.45
N ASN A 113 -5.73 -6.69 -0.81
CA ASN A 113 -7.06 -6.20 -1.10
C ASN A 113 -7.35 -6.26 -2.61
N PHE A 114 -8.57 -6.66 -2.98
CA PHE A 114 -9.00 -6.66 -4.38
C PHE A 114 -9.35 -5.24 -4.84
N ALA A 115 -8.54 -4.67 -5.73
CA ALA A 115 -8.74 -3.31 -6.24
C ALA A 115 -10.10 -3.13 -6.96
N ALA A 116 -10.68 -4.21 -7.50
CA ALA A 116 -12.02 -4.22 -8.11
C ALA A 116 -13.14 -3.88 -7.11
N LEU A 117 -12.87 -3.95 -5.81
CA LEU A 117 -13.85 -3.66 -4.76
C LEU A 117 -13.66 -2.28 -4.11
N TYR A 118 -12.66 -1.50 -4.51
CA TYR A 118 -12.38 -0.20 -3.86
C TYR A 118 -13.57 0.77 -3.88
N ASP A 119 -14.36 0.77 -4.95
CA ASP A 119 -15.54 1.63 -5.08
C ASP A 119 -16.74 1.13 -4.23
N GLN A 120 -16.66 -0.07 -3.65
CA GLN A 120 -17.70 -0.68 -2.81
C GLN A 120 -17.40 -0.55 -1.30
N VAL A 121 -16.20 -0.11 -0.94
CA VAL A 121 -15.74 -0.04 0.47
C VAL A 121 -16.69 0.79 1.34
N ASP A 122 -17.18 1.91 0.83
CA ASP A 122 -18.03 2.84 1.60
C ASP A 122 -19.48 2.34 1.77
N ALA A 123 -19.86 1.31 1.01
CA ALA A 123 -21.18 0.67 1.13
C ALA A 123 -21.21 -0.40 2.25
N GLU A 124 -20.04 -0.79 2.75
CA GLU A 124 -19.94 -1.80 3.80
C GLU A 124 -20.35 -1.24 5.16
N VAL A 125 -21.25 -1.93 5.87
CA VAL A 125 -21.68 -1.56 7.23
C VAL A 125 -20.52 -1.64 8.22
N VAL A 126 -19.61 -2.58 7.98
CA VAL A 126 -18.40 -2.77 8.78
C VAL A 126 -17.19 -2.61 7.87
N ARG A 127 -16.29 -1.69 8.21
CA ARG A 127 -15.10 -1.43 7.40
C ARG A 127 -14.29 -2.70 7.17
N PRO A 128 -13.94 -3.03 5.92
CA PRO A 128 -13.05 -4.14 5.63
C PRO A 128 -11.63 -3.85 6.15
N GLY A 129 -10.87 -4.91 6.39
CA GLY A 129 -9.51 -4.80 6.88
C GLY A 129 -8.46 -4.64 5.79
N THR A 130 -7.33 -4.06 6.14
CA THR A 130 -6.09 -4.07 5.35
C THR A 130 -4.93 -4.47 6.25
N LEU A 131 -4.34 -5.62 5.96
CA LEU A 131 -3.11 -6.07 6.62
C LEU A 131 -1.94 -5.22 6.17
N PHE A 132 -1.06 -4.84 7.11
CA PHE A 132 0.17 -4.13 6.78
C PHE A 132 1.31 -4.49 7.73
N ALA A 133 2.54 -4.33 7.23
CA ALA A 133 3.78 -4.45 7.97
C ALA A 133 4.63 -3.21 7.67
N SER A 134 5.37 -2.66 8.63
CA SER A 134 6.09 -1.42 8.40
C SER A 134 7.31 -1.23 9.28
N ASP A 135 8.26 -0.42 8.80
CA ASP A 135 9.19 0.25 9.70
C ASP A 135 8.44 1.10 10.73
N PRO A 136 8.98 1.29 11.94
CA PRO A 136 8.31 2.08 12.98
C PRO A 136 7.94 3.49 12.53
N GLU A 137 8.82 4.16 11.76
CA GLU A 137 8.64 5.54 11.30
C GLU A 137 7.61 5.68 10.18
N ALA A 138 7.24 4.59 9.50
CA ALA A 138 6.20 4.57 8.48
C ALA A 138 4.82 4.20 9.03
N ARG A 139 4.76 3.70 10.27
CA ARG A 139 3.57 3.06 10.82
C ARG A 139 2.36 4.00 10.89
N ASP A 140 2.48 5.11 11.59
CA ASP A 140 1.35 6.00 11.87
C ASP A 140 0.77 6.59 10.58
N ILE A 141 1.65 6.99 9.65
CA ILE A 141 1.26 7.49 8.33
C ILE A 141 0.54 6.40 7.52
N THR A 142 1.05 5.17 7.54
CA THR A 142 0.43 4.04 6.84
C THR A 142 -0.94 3.73 7.42
N GLU A 143 -1.09 3.71 8.74
CA GLU A 143 -2.38 3.50 9.40
C GLU A 143 -3.38 4.60 9.03
N GLN A 144 -2.96 5.87 9.00
CA GLN A 144 -3.82 6.97 8.56
C GLN A 144 -4.28 6.76 7.12
N LEU A 145 -3.36 6.53 6.18
CA LEU A 145 -3.70 6.36 4.77
C LEU A 145 -4.56 5.12 4.49
N ILE A 146 -4.46 4.07 5.31
CA ILE A 146 -5.37 2.93 5.27
C ILE A 146 -6.78 3.36 5.68
N ARG A 147 -6.93 4.14 6.77
CA ARG A 147 -8.23 4.67 7.22
C ARG A 147 -8.84 5.64 6.22
N ASP A 148 -8.04 6.51 5.62
CA ASP A 148 -8.46 7.49 4.63
C ASP A 148 -8.86 6.81 3.30
N ALA A 149 -8.30 5.63 3.01
CA ALA A 149 -8.77 4.76 1.93
C ALA A 149 -10.05 3.97 2.29
N GLY A 150 -10.60 4.11 3.50
CA GLY A 150 -11.86 3.48 3.95
C GLY A 150 -11.69 2.11 4.62
N PHE A 151 -10.46 1.69 4.91
CA PHE A 151 -10.18 0.38 5.52
C PHE A 151 -9.80 0.51 7.00
N ASP A 152 -9.92 -0.59 7.76
CA ASP A 152 -9.34 -0.71 9.09
C ASP A 152 -7.91 -1.26 8.99
N PRO A 153 -6.90 -0.58 9.57
CA PRO A 153 -5.53 -1.07 9.56
C PRO A 153 -5.36 -2.25 10.51
N ILE A 154 -4.71 -3.32 10.03
CA ILE A 154 -4.39 -4.51 10.79
C ILE A 154 -2.88 -4.69 10.76
N TYR A 155 -2.21 -4.29 11.84
CA TYR A 155 -0.76 -4.35 11.94
C TYR A 155 -0.26 -5.78 12.15
N LEU A 156 0.62 -6.24 11.27
CA LEU A 156 1.20 -7.59 11.32
C LEU A 156 2.55 -7.62 12.03
N GLY A 157 3.28 -6.51 12.06
CA GLY A 157 4.62 -6.43 12.62
C GLY A 157 5.54 -5.51 11.81
N ASP A 158 6.86 -5.62 12.06
CA ASP A 158 7.86 -4.86 11.34
C ASP A 158 7.92 -5.23 9.84
N LEU A 159 8.71 -4.48 9.07
CA LEU A 159 8.82 -4.68 7.62
C LEU A 159 9.34 -6.09 7.24
N GLY A 160 10.00 -6.82 8.15
CA GLY A 160 10.38 -8.21 7.94
C GLY A 160 9.19 -9.15 7.64
N GLN A 161 7.98 -8.77 8.09
CA GLN A 161 6.75 -9.51 7.79
C GLN A 161 6.21 -9.27 6.36
N ALA A 162 6.80 -8.37 5.57
CA ALA A 162 6.34 -8.07 4.22
C ALA A 162 6.26 -9.31 3.32
N ARG A 163 7.22 -10.22 3.44
CA ARG A 163 7.20 -11.50 2.69
C ARG A 163 5.96 -12.36 2.98
N LEU A 164 5.49 -12.36 4.24
CA LEU A 164 4.29 -13.10 4.61
C LEU A 164 3.05 -12.50 3.92
N LEU A 165 2.95 -11.17 3.87
CA LEU A 165 1.88 -10.47 3.15
C LEU A 165 1.94 -10.76 1.64
N GLU A 166 3.11 -10.81 1.04
CA GLU A 166 3.30 -11.16 -0.37
C GLU A 166 2.92 -12.62 -0.64
N SER A 167 3.19 -13.53 0.29
CA SER A 167 2.80 -14.94 0.18
C SER A 167 1.29 -15.14 0.32
N LEU A 168 0.61 -14.27 1.08
CA LEU A 168 -0.83 -14.34 1.31
C LEU A 168 -1.65 -14.16 0.02
N ILE A 169 -1.10 -13.51 -1.02
CA ILE A 169 -1.80 -13.33 -2.30
C ILE A 169 -2.20 -14.67 -2.93
N GLY A 170 -1.42 -15.72 -2.74
CA GLY A 170 -1.77 -17.07 -3.20
C GLY A 170 -3.04 -17.60 -2.56
N LEU A 171 -3.21 -17.37 -1.26
CA LEU A 171 -4.42 -17.75 -0.52
C LEU A 171 -5.63 -16.93 -1.00
N THR A 172 -5.50 -15.60 -1.09
CA THR A 172 -6.60 -14.72 -1.49
C THR A 172 -7.10 -15.04 -2.91
N ILE A 173 -6.18 -15.29 -3.85
CA ILE A 173 -6.54 -15.72 -5.21
C ILE A 173 -7.17 -17.11 -5.19
N GLY A 174 -6.65 -18.03 -4.38
CA GLY A 174 -7.20 -19.39 -4.25
C GLY A 174 -8.65 -19.36 -3.76
N VAL A 175 -8.95 -18.61 -2.71
CA VAL A 175 -10.31 -18.44 -2.16
C VAL A 175 -11.24 -17.82 -3.21
N ALA A 176 -10.80 -16.76 -3.90
CA ALA A 176 -11.61 -16.11 -4.93
C ALA A 176 -11.95 -17.06 -6.09
N LYS A 177 -10.96 -17.82 -6.58
CA LYS A 177 -11.14 -18.83 -7.65
C LYS A 177 -11.95 -20.04 -7.19
N GLY A 178 -11.96 -20.34 -5.90
CA GLY A 178 -12.73 -21.43 -5.30
C GLY A 178 -14.25 -21.20 -5.27
N GLY A 179 -14.72 -20.07 -5.79
CA GLY A 179 -16.15 -19.75 -5.97
C GLY A 179 -16.65 -18.53 -5.22
N LEU A 180 -15.85 -17.94 -4.33
CA LEU A 180 -16.26 -16.74 -3.59
C LEU A 180 -16.23 -15.47 -4.48
N GLY A 181 -15.36 -15.44 -5.52
CA GLY A 181 -15.08 -14.21 -6.25
C GLY A 181 -14.20 -13.25 -5.45
N PRO A 182 -14.01 -12.00 -5.92
CA PRO A 182 -13.36 -10.97 -5.12
C PRO A 182 -14.12 -10.73 -3.82
N PHE A 183 -13.41 -10.56 -2.70
CA PHE A 183 -14.00 -10.44 -1.38
C PHE A 183 -13.28 -9.40 -0.53
N PHE A 184 -13.99 -8.86 0.47
CA PHE A 184 -13.40 -8.17 1.61
C PHE A 184 -13.07 -9.16 2.71
N TYR A 185 -12.08 -8.83 3.53
CA TYR A 185 -11.77 -9.58 4.75
C TYR A 185 -11.65 -8.65 5.96
N ARG A 186 -11.82 -9.22 7.15
CA ARG A 186 -11.66 -8.52 8.42
C ARG A 186 -11.19 -9.51 9.49
N PHE A 187 -10.38 -9.02 10.42
CA PHE A 187 -10.03 -9.71 11.65
C PHE A 187 -10.67 -8.97 12.81
N ASN A 188 -11.52 -9.64 13.58
CA ASN A 188 -12.25 -9.05 14.68
C ASN A 188 -11.92 -9.75 16.00
N ARG A 189 -12.03 -9.00 17.08
CA ARG A 189 -12.03 -9.60 18.42
C ARG A 189 -13.32 -10.39 18.66
N PRO A 190 -13.31 -11.35 19.58
CA PRO A 190 -14.55 -12.04 19.98
C PRO A 190 -15.65 -11.05 20.36
N GLY A 191 -16.84 -11.23 19.79
CA GLY A 191 -17.99 -10.35 20.02
C GLY A 191 -18.13 -9.16 19.04
N GLU A 192 -17.15 -8.91 18.16
CA GLU A 192 -17.17 -7.80 17.21
C GLU A 192 -17.58 -8.20 15.76
N LEU A 193 -17.93 -9.48 15.54
CA LEU A 193 -18.28 -10.00 14.21
C LEU A 193 -19.69 -9.64 13.73
N SER A 194 -20.57 -9.19 14.61
CA SER A 194 -21.91 -8.76 14.25
C SER A 194 -22.00 -7.24 14.24
N ALA A 195 -22.35 -6.64 13.10
CA ALA A 195 -22.96 -5.32 13.11
C ALA A 195 -24.30 -5.45 13.88
N ARG A 196 -24.39 -4.81 15.02
CA ARG A 196 -25.66 -4.65 15.71
C ARG A 196 -26.41 -3.46 15.17
#